data_5193981f1cec398285db37b5ed5ff793
#
_entry.id   5193981f1cec398285db37b5ed5ff793
#
_cell.length_a   1.000
_cell.length_b   1.000
_cell.length_c   1.000
_cell.angle_alpha   90.00
_cell.angle_beta   90.00
_cell.angle_gamma   90.00
#
_symmetry.space_group_name_H-M   'P 1'
#
loop_
_entity.id
_entity.type
_entity.pdbx_description
1 polymer ?
#
loop_
_entity_poly.entity_id
_entity_poly.type
_entity_poly.pdbx_seq_one_letter_code
_entity_poly.pdbx_strand_id
1 'polypeptide(L)'
;MNIELITFFIFSTLLILTCFKVITSTNPVLSAINLVFSFFLSAVLWLLLGAEFLSIILILVYVGAVMVLFLFVVMMLDINVAKKTAAYIKYLPLGILIFIAFNALIIYFFINTFENIDYNAIKNIEIISDSNTENLGYLLFTRYIIEFEIAGLILLLGIISAIVLTYKKNPKNKFQNPTNQISASKKDRLKIITGLKE
;
A
#
# COMPACT_ATOMS: atom_id res chain seq x y z
N MET A 1 -9.24 -13.68 -33.72
CA MET A 1 -9.54 -12.90 -32.51
C MET A 1 -8.45 -13.29 -31.51
N ASN A 2 -7.56 -12.36 -31.19
CA ASN A 2 -6.38 -12.68 -30.40
C ASN A 2 -6.80 -13.08 -28.98
N ILE A 3 -6.30 -14.20 -28.48
CA ILE A 3 -6.60 -14.70 -27.14
C ILE A 3 -6.29 -13.63 -26.08
N GLU A 4 -5.22 -12.88 -26.25
CA GLU A 4 -4.82 -11.77 -25.39
C GLU A 4 -5.89 -10.68 -25.27
N LEU A 5 -6.54 -10.33 -26.37
CA LEU A 5 -7.58 -9.31 -26.38
C LEU A 5 -8.85 -9.79 -25.66
N ILE A 6 -9.19 -11.06 -25.78
CA ILE A 6 -10.32 -11.66 -25.06
C ILE A 6 -10.03 -11.67 -23.55
N THR A 7 -8.84 -12.13 -23.15
CA THR A 7 -8.43 -12.17 -21.76
C THR A 7 -8.41 -10.76 -21.16
N PHE A 8 -7.91 -9.77 -21.90
CA PHE A 8 -7.93 -8.37 -21.45
C PHE A 8 -9.37 -7.89 -21.17
N PHE A 9 -10.31 -8.10 -22.06
CA PHE A 9 -11.70 -7.66 -21.83
C PHE A 9 -12.38 -8.41 -20.68
N ILE A 10 -12.09 -9.67 -20.47
CA ILE A 10 -12.63 -10.43 -19.33
C ILE A 10 -12.10 -9.85 -18.03
N PHE A 11 -10.79 -9.69 -17.88
CA PHE A 11 -10.17 -9.21 -16.65
C PHE A 11 -10.51 -7.74 -16.36
N SER A 12 -10.59 -6.89 -17.39
CA SER A 12 -10.99 -5.48 -17.21
C SER A 12 -12.45 -5.35 -16.78
N THR A 13 -13.35 -6.16 -17.34
CA THR A 13 -14.76 -6.17 -16.92
C THR A 13 -14.90 -6.65 -15.48
N LEU A 14 -14.21 -7.72 -15.09
CA LEU A 14 -14.17 -8.20 -13.71
C LEU A 14 -13.62 -7.15 -12.76
N LEU A 15 -12.57 -6.42 -13.16
CA LEU A 15 -12.00 -5.33 -12.37
C LEU A 15 -13.02 -4.22 -12.10
N ILE A 16 -13.75 -3.77 -13.12
CA ILE A 16 -14.80 -2.76 -12.96
C ILE A 16 -15.90 -3.24 -12.01
N LEU A 17 -16.34 -4.48 -12.15
CA LEU A 17 -17.37 -5.07 -11.29
C LEU A 17 -16.92 -5.18 -9.84
N THR A 18 -15.67 -5.58 -9.60
CA THR A 18 -15.12 -5.66 -8.23
C THR A 18 -14.93 -4.29 -7.62
N CYS A 19 -14.42 -3.30 -8.36
CA CYS A 19 -14.31 -1.91 -7.91
C CYS A 19 -15.69 -1.33 -7.55
N PHE A 20 -16.72 -1.62 -8.33
CA PHE A 20 -18.09 -1.22 -8.00
C PHE A 20 -18.57 -1.85 -6.70
N LYS A 21 -18.27 -3.14 -6.47
CA LYS A 21 -18.60 -3.82 -5.21
C LYS A 21 -17.85 -3.23 -4.00
N VAL A 22 -16.59 -2.79 -4.17
CA VAL A 22 -15.84 -2.12 -3.09
C VAL A 22 -16.59 -0.90 -2.58
N ILE A 23 -17.14 -0.10 -3.49
CA ILE A 23 -17.81 1.17 -3.14
C ILE A 23 -19.23 0.92 -2.59
N THR A 24 -19.95 -0.06 -3.11
CA THR A 24 -21.35 -0.31 -2.75
C THR A 24 -21.53 -1.23 -1.55
N SER A 25 -20.48 -1.95 -1.14
CA SER A 25 -20.53 -2.86 0.00
C SER A 25 -20.71 -2.10 1.32
N THR A 26 -21.72 -2.49 2.10
CA THR A 26 -21.96 -1.95 3.45
C THR A 26 -21.07 -2.58 4.51
N ASN A 27 -20.58 -3.79 4.25
CA ASN A 27 -19.67 -4.48 5.18
C ASN A 27 -18.22 -4.15 4.84
N PRO A 28 -17.45 -3.52 5.77
CA PRO A 28 -16.08 -3.11 5.50
C PRO A 28 -15.14 -4.29 5.21
N VAL A 29 -15.39 -5.46 5.79
CA VAL A 29 -14.60 -6.66 5.51
C VAL A 29 -14.81 -7.16 4.09
N LEU A 30 -16.07 -7.20 3.62
CA LEU A 30 -16.37 -7.57 2.23
C LEU A 30 -15.83 -6.54 1.24
N SER A 31 -15.87 -5.26 1.58
CA SER A 31 -15.25 -4.21 0.78
C SER A 31 -13.73 -4.41 0.66
N ALA A 32 -13.05 -4.72 1.77
CA ALA A 32 -11.63 -5.00 1.78
C ALA A 32 -11.25 -6.24 0.95
N ILE A 33 -12.03 -7.32 1.04
CA ILE A 33 -11.80 -8.53 0.22
C ILE A 33 -11.96 -8.23 -1.27
N ASN A 34 -13.00 -7.48 -1.66
CA ASN A 34 -13.18 -7.07 -3.06
C ASN A 34 -12.05 -6.15 -3.53
N LEU A 35 -11.49 -5.31 -2.65
CA LEU A 35 -10.34 -4.47 -2.94
C LEU A 35 -9.09 -5.31 -3.22
N VAL A 36 -8.82 -6.32 -2.38
CA VAL A 36 -7.73 -7.29 -2.61
C VAL A 36 -7.86 -7.94 -3.98
N PHE A 37 -9.08 -8.39 -4.31
CA PHE A 37 -9.35 -9.02 -5.60
C PHE A 37 -9.20 -8.05 -6.78
N SER A 38 -9.57 -6.77 -6.62
CA SER A 38 -9.36 -5.77 -7.66
C SER A 38 -7.88 -5.50 -7.94
N PHE A 39 -7.03 -5.46 -6.91
CA PHE A 39 -5.58 -5.35 -7.12
C PHE A 39 -5.00 -6.58 -7.83
N PHE A 40 -5.47 -7.78 -7.48
CA PHE A 40 -5.05 -8.99 -8.18
C PHE A 40 -5.41 -8.95 -9.68
N LEU A 41 -6.63 -8.55 -10.02
CA LEU A 41 -7.07 -8.39 -11.40
C LEU A 41 -6.28 -7.32 -12.14
N SER A 42 -5.94 -6.22 -11.47
CA SER A 42 -5.09 -5.16 -12.01
C SER A 42 -3.68 -5.67 -12.33
N ALA A 43 -3.10 -6.51 -11.46
CA ALA A 43 -1.81 -7.14 -11.71
C ALA A 43 -1.82 -8.01 -12.96
N VAL A 44 -2.88 -8.79 -13.18
CA VAL A 44 -3.03 -9.59 -14.40
C VAL A 44 -3.08 -8.70 -15.65
N LEU A 45 -3.78 -7.57 -15.60
CA LEU A 45 -3.82 -6.62 -16.71
C LEU A 45 -2.44 -6.01 -17.00
N TRP A 46 -1.65 -5.70 -15.98
CA TRP A 46 -0.28 -5.23 -16.16
C TRP A 46 0.64 -6.28 -16.76
N LEU A 47 0.44 -7.57 -16.39
CA LEU A 47 1.17 -8.67 -17.00
C LEU A 47 0.87 -8.79 -18.50
N LEU A 48 -0.40 -8.63 -18.89
CA LEU A 48 -0.81 -8.62 -20.30
C LEU A 48 -0.23 -7.46 -21.10
N LEU A 49 0.06 -6.34 -20.42
CA LEU A 49 0.72 -5.18 -21.04
C LEU A 49 2.26 -5.27 -21.08
N GLY A 50 2.84 -6.42 -20.70
CA GLY A 50 4.30 -6.63 -20.67
C GLY A 50 5.02 -6.00 -19.48
N ALA A 51 4.29 -5.43 -18.51
CA ALA A 51 4.87 -4.86 -17.28
C ALA A 51 5.05 -5.94 -16.20
N GLU A 52 5.86 -6.97 -16.47
CA GLU A 52 6.03 -8.14 -15.61
C GLU A 52 6.48 -7.79 -14.20
N PHE A 53 7.53 -6.99 -14.08
CA PHE A 53 8.08 -6.59 -12.78
C PHE A 53 7.03 -5.86 -11.92
N LEU A 54 6.31 -4.93 -12.52
CA LEU A 54 5.29 -4.14 -11.84
C LEU A 54 4.12 -5.01 -11.38
N SER A 55 3.70 -5.97 -12.22
CA SER A 55 2.66 -6.95 -11.90
C SER A 55 3.04 -7.81 -10.69
N ILE A 56 4.26 -8.34 -10.67
CA ILE A 56 4.76 -9.18 -9.55
C ILE A 56 4.85 -8.38 -8.26
N ILE A 57 5.37 -7.16 -8.30
CA ILE A 57 5.43 -6.28 -7.11
C ILE A 57 4.03 -5.95 -6.60
N LEU A 58 3.07 -5.69 -7.47
CA LEU A 58 1.70 -5.43 -7.07
C LEU A 58 1.11 -6.60 -6.29
N ILE A 59 1.33 -7.83 -6.77
CA ILE A 59 0.85 -9.03 -6.07
C ILE A 59 1.61 -9.23 -4.74
N LEU A 60 2.93 -9.16 -4.77
CA LEU A 60 3.75 -9.48 -3.60
C LEU A 60 3.59 -8.46 -2.47
N VAL A 61 3.70 -7.16 -2.81
CA VAL A 61 3.71 -6.08 -1.82
C VAL A 61 2.29 -5.59 -1.52
N TYR A 62 1.52 -5.22 -2.54
CA TYR A 62 0.19 -4.65 -2.31
C TYR A 62 -0.81 -5.71 -1.86
N VAL A 63 -0.94 -6.80 -2.60
CA VAL A 63 -1.89 -7.87 -2.25
C VAL A 63 -1.38 -8.66 -1.06
N GLY A 64 -0.14 -9.15 -1.10
CA GLY A 64 0.42 -10.05 -0.09
C GLY A 64 0.72 -9.38 1.25
N ALA A 65 1.39 -8.25 1.28
CA ALA A 65 1.80 -7.60 2.52
C ALA A 65 0.78 -6.56 3.01
N VAL A 66 0.50 -5.53 2.19
CA VAL A 66 -0.27 -4.37 2.64
C VAL A 66 -1.75 -4.71 2.82
N MET A 67 -2.37 -5.36 1.84
CA MET A 67 -3.80 -5.64 1.89
C MET A 67 -4.16 -6.73 2.89
N VAL A 68 -3.32 -7.74 3.07
CA VAL A 68 -3.52 -8.77 4.09
C VAL A 68 -3.48 -8.14 5.49
N LEU A 69 -2.47 -7.28 5.75
CA LEU A 69 -2.40 -6.54 7.01
C LEU A 69 -3.64 -5.65 7.22
N PHE A 70 -4.03 -4.90 6.20
CA PHE A 70 -5.22 -4.06 6.22
C PHE A 70 -6.50 -4.86 6.52
N LEU A 71 -6.63 -6.05 5.93
CA LEU A 71 -7.76 -6.94 6.14
C LEU A 71 -7.82 -7.43 7.59
N PHE A 72 -6.69 -7.78 8.20
CA PHE A 72 -6.62 -8.12 9.62
C PHE A 72 -7.04 -6.95 10.51
N VAL A 73 -6.56 -5.73 10.21
CA VAL A 73 -6.93 -4.53 10.98
C VAL A 73 -8.42 -4.25 10.88
N VAL A 74 -9.00 -4.29 9.68
CA VAL A 74 -10.44 -4.04 9.47
C VAL A 74 -11.31 -5.11 10.15
N MET A 75 -10.84 -6.35 10.17
CA MET A 75 -11.56 -7.46 10.84
C MET A 75 -11.50 -7.33 12.38
N MET A 76 -10.38 -6.83 12.93
CA MET A 76 -10.23 -6.63 14.38
C MET A 76 -10.94 -5.38 14.90
N LEU A 77 -11.12 -4.36 14.04
CA LEU A 77 -11.86 -3.16 14.38
C LEU A 77 -13.36 -3.42 14.18
N ASP A 78 -14.12 -3.43 15.26
CA ASP A 78 -15.59 -3.44 15.21
C ASP A 78 -16.08 -2.06 14.74
N ILE A 79 -16.01 -1.85 13.42
CA ILE A 79 -16.42 -0.59 12.80
C ILE A 79 -17.94 -0.59 12.75
N ASN A 80 -18.55 0.11 13.70
CA ASN A 80 -20.00 0.33 13.73
C ASN A 80 -20.39 1.24 12.55
N VAL A 81 -20.72 0.63 11.41
CA VAL A 81 -21.20 1.36 10.23
C VAL A 81 -22.61 1.85 10.53
N ALA A 82 -22.69 3.04 11.09
CA ALA A 82 -23.97 3.72 11.28
C ALA A 82 -24.67 3.79 9.90
N LYS A 83 -25.88 3.24 9.81
CA LYS A 83 -26.74 3.25 8.61
C LYS A 83 -27.10 4.68 8.21
N LYS A 84 -26.18 5.39 7.55
CA LYS A 84 -26.39 6.75 7.01
C LYS A 84 -26.83 6.70 5.55
N THR A 85 -27.83 5.89 5.23
CA THR A 85 -28.33 5.74 3.84
C THR A 85 -29.03 6.98 3.30
N ALA A 86 -29.63 7.82 4.13
CA ALA A 86 -30.41 8.96 3.66
C ALA A 86 -29.58 10.17 3.18
N ALA A 87 -28.37 10.36 3.67
CA ALA A 87 -27.54 11.53 3.32
C ALA A 87 -26.87 11.40 1.95
N TYR A 88 -26.58 10.19 1.49
CA TYR A 88 -25.87 9.95 0.24
C TYR A 88 -26.69 10.31 -1.00
N ILE A 89 -28.02 10.13 -0.97
CA ILE A 89 -28.92 10.37 -2.10
C ILE A 89 -28.93 11.84 -2.49
N LYS A 90 -28.79 12.75 -1.53
CA LYS A 90 -28.84 14.20 -1.77
C LYS A 90 -27.67 14.71 -2.63
N TYR A 91 -26.47 14.10 -2.47
CA TYR A 91 -25.25 14.53 -3.19
C TYR A 91 -24.93 13.67 -4.41
N LEU A 92 -25.74 12.66 -4.70
CA LEU A 92 -25.56 11.76 -5.83
C LEU A 92 -25.53 12.49 -7.19
N PRO A 93 -26.41 13.47 -7.50
CA PRO A 93 -26.37 14.16 -8.78
C PRO A 93 -25.09 15.00 -8.95
N LEU A 94 -24.60 15.62 -7.87
CA LEU A 94 -23.34 16.36 -7.88
C LEU A 94 -22.15 15.41 -8.13
N GLY A 95 -22.14 14.23 -7.49
CA GLY A 95 -21.12 13.22 -7.69
C GLY A 95 -21.07 12.71 -9.14
N ILE A 96 -22.23 12.45 -9.75
CA ILE A 96 -22.32 12.05 -11.15
C ILE A 96 -21.79 13.15 -12.09
N LEU A 97 -22.14 14.40 -11.83
CA LEU A 97 -21.67 15.54 -12.63
C LEU A 97 -20.16 15.65 -12.58
N ILE A 98 -19.55 15.57 -11.39
CA ILE A 98 -18.08 15.59 -11.22
C ILE A 98 -17.44 14.40 -11.92
N PHE A 99 -18.01 13.21 -11.81
CA PHE A 99 -17.54 11.99 -12.48
C PHE A 99 -17.52 12.16 -14.00
N ILE A 100 -18.60 12.65 -14.59
CA ILE A 100 -18.70 12.89 -16.04
C ILE A 100 -17.69 13.95 -16.49
N ALA A 101 -17.56 15.06 -15.75
CA ALA A 101 -16.61 16.13 -16.06
C ALA A 101 -15.16 15.62 -16.01
N PHE A 102 -14.81 14.82 -15.00
CA PHE A 102 -13.47 14.25 -14.87
C PHE A 102 -13.14 13.27 -16.01
N ASN A 103 -14.08 12.39 -16.36
CA ASN A 103 -13.90 11.48 -17.49
C ASN A 103 -13.79 12.22 -18.82
N ALA A 104 -14.58 13.27 -19.05
CA ALA A 104 -14.49 14.09 -20.24
C ALA A 104 -13.12 14.77 -20.37
N LEU A 105 -12.53 15.28 -19.26
CA LEU A 105 -11.19 15.83 -19.24
C LEU A 105 -10.13 14.77 -19.57
N ILE A 106 -10.24 13.57 -19.03
CA ILE A 106 -9.31 12.48 -19.34
C ILE A 106 -9.38 12.12 -20.83
N ILE A 107 -10.57 11.94 -21.38
CA ILE A 107 -10.78 11.61 -22.79
C ILE A 107 -10.22 12.72 -23.69
N TYR A 108 -10.49 13.98 -23.37
CA TYR A 108 -9.95 15.13 -24.10
C TYR A 108 -8.42 15.15 -24.10
N PHE A 109 -7.82 14.92 -22.92
CA PHE A 109 -6.36 14.85 -22.78
C PHE A 109 -5.76 13.70 -23.61
N PHE A 110 -6.38 12.52 -23.55
CA PHE A 110 -5.93 11.36 -24.33
C PHE A 110 -5.97 11.64 -25.83
N ILE A 111 -7.08 12.13 -26.37
CA ILE A 111 -7.22 12.42 -27.80
C ILE A 111 -6.12 13.39 -28.26
N ASN A 112 -5.95 14.52 -27.56
CA ASN A 112 -4.93 15.51 -27.92
C ASN A 112 -3.48 14.99 -27.79
N THR A 113 -3.22 14.11 -26.81
CA THR A 113 -1.88 13.56 -26.61
C THR A 113 -1.55 12.50 -27.67
N PHE A 114 -2.49 11.62 -28.01
CA PHE A 114 -2.27 10.58 -29.01
C PHE A 114 -2.09 11.14 -30.43
N GLU A 115 -2.71 12.26 -30.77
CA GLU A 115 -2.48 12.93 -32.06
C GLU A 115 -1.05 13.46 -32.20
N ASN A 116 -0.38 13.78 -31.08
CA ASN A 116 0.95 14.39 -31.04
C ASN A 116 2.08 13.41 -30.69
N ILE A 117 1.80 12.12 -30.48
CA ILE A 117 2.84 11.13 -30.19
C ILE A 117 3.57 10.79 -31.50
N ASP A 118 4.83 11.20 -31.58
CA ASP A 118 5.72 10.73 -32.62
C ASP A 118 6.13 9.27 -32.33
N TYR A 119 5.48 8.32 -33.02
CA TYR A 119 5.76 6.90 -32.90
C TYR A 119 7.21 6.54 -33.20
N ASN A 120 7.94 7.39 -33.94
CA ASN A 120 9.36 7.19 -34.23
C ASN A 120 10.23 7.47 -33.00
N ALA A 121 9.82 8.36 -32.11
CA ALA A 121 10.54 8.63 -30.86
C ALA A 121 10.48 7.43 -29.89
N ILE A 122 9.36 6.70 -29.88
CA ILE A 122 9.19 5.51 -29.03
C ILE A 122 10.07 4.35 -29.52
N LYS A 123 10.27 4.24 -30.83
CA LYS A 123 11.08 3.18 -31.44
C LYS A 123 12.58 3.31 -31.16
N ASN A 124 13.03 4.49 -30.74
CA ASN A 124 14.43 4.76 -30.41
C ASN A 124 14.77 4.60 -28.92
N ILE A 125 13.89 3.99 -28.12
CA ILE A 125 14.24 3.58 -26.76
C ILE A 125 15.18 2.36 -26.90
N GLU A 126 16.44 2.55 -26.51
CA GLU A 126 17.43 1.47 -26.45
C GLU A 126 16.91 0.38 -25.53
N ILE A 127 16.43 -0.72 -26.12
CA ILE A 127 16.10 -1.94 -25.40
C ILE A 127 17.42 -2.64 -25.13
N ILE A 128 17.89 -2.56 -23.88
CA ILE A 128 19.19 -3.10 -23.45
C ILE A 128 19.11 -4.63 -23.37
N SER A 129 17.96 -5.18 -23.01
CA SER A 129 17.70 -6.61 -22.97
C SER A 129 16.23 -6.92 -23.23
N ASP A 130 15.94 -8.19 -23.57
CA ASP A 130 14.57 -8.68 -23.75
C ASP A 130 13.80 -8.77 -22.40
N SER A 131 14.51 -8.66 -21.27
CA SER A 131 13.92 -8.73 -19.94
C SER A 131 13.46 -7.35 -19.46
N ASN A 132 12.15 -7.21 -19.21
CA ASN A 132 11.56 -5.99 -18.62
C ASN A 132 12.21 -5.62 -17.28
N THR A 133 12.52 -6.60 -16.45
CA THR A 133 13.13 -6.42 -15.12
C THR A 133 14.55 -5.85 -15.22
N GLU A 134 15.35 -6.35 -16.15
CA GLU A 134 16.73 -5.89 -16.35
C GLU A 134 16.79 -4.46 -16.88
N ASN A 135 15.96 -4.13 -17.87
CA ASN A 135 15.86 -2.79 -18.41
C ASN A 135 15.42 -1.77 -17.34
N LEU A 136 14.44 -2.12 -16.52
CA LEU A 136 13.98 -1.28 -15.42
C LEU A 136 15.06 -1.10 -14.36
N GLY A 137 15.77 -2.17 -13.99
CA GLY A 137 16.88 -2.12 -13.06
C GLY A 137 17.99 -1.19 -13.54
N TYR A 138 18.40 -1.31 -14.80
CA TYR A 138 19.41 -0.43 -15.38
C TYR A 138 18.98 1.04 -15.33
N LEU A 139 17.75 1.36 -15.68
CA LEU A 139 17.23 2.73 -15.65
C LEU A 139 17.18 3.30 -14.23
N LEU A 140 16.75 2.51 -13.25
CA LEU A 140 16.65 2.92 -11.85
C LEU A 140 18.02 3.22 -11.23
N PHE A 141 19.03 2.39 -11.53
CA PHE A 141 20.35 2.54 -10.94
C PHE A 141 21.30 3.45 -11.74
N THR A 142 20.91 3.94 -12.92
CA THR A 142 21.74 4.86 -13.69
C THR A 142 21.09 6.23 -13.83
N ARG A 143 19.94 6.30 -14.48
CA ARG A 143 19.28 7.57 -14.82
C ARG A 143 18.41 8.12 -13.69
N TYR A 144 17.75 7.26 -12.93
CA TYR A 144 16.80 7.61 -11.87
C TYR A 144 17.29 7.25 -10.47
N ILE A 145 18.63 7.35 -10.26
CA ILE A 145 19.24 6.97 -8.99
C ILE A 145 18.78 7.83 -7.81
N ILE A 146 18.58 9.13 -8.03
CA ILE A 146 18.16 10.06 -6.98
C ILE A 146 16.73 9.75 -6.53
N GLU A 147 15.83 9.53 -7.47
CA GLU A 147 14.44 9.17 -7.20
C GLU A 147 14.36 7.83 -6.46
N PHE A 148 15.22 6.89 -6.82
CA PHE A 148 15.33 5.59 -6.16
C PHE A 148 15.82 5.73 -4.72
N GLU A 149 16.85 6.56 -4.46
CA GLU A 149 17.33 6.82 -3.10
C GLU A 149 16.28 7.52 -2.23
N ILE A 150 15.56 8.50 -2.78
CA ILE A 150 14.47 9.18 -2.07
C ILE A 150 13.37 8.19 -1.70
N ALA A 151 13.01 7.28 -2.59
CA ALA A 151 12.04 6.22 -2.28
C ALA A 151 12.52 5.32 -1.13
N GLY A 152 13.82 4.97 -1.11
CA GLY A 152 14.44 4.22 -0.01
C GLY A 152 14.37 4.96 1.33
N LEU A 153 14.63 6.27 1.35
CA LEU A 153 14.50 7.10 2.54
C LEU A 153 13.06 7.19 3.05
N ILE A 154 12.08 7.29 2.16
CA ILE A 154 10.65 7.29 2.52
C ILE A 154 10.27 5.95 3.17
N LEU A 155 10.72 4.82 2.61
CA LEU A 155 10.49 3.50 3.20
C LEU A 155 11.11 3.36 4.58
N LEU A 156 12.36 3.82 4.75
CA LEU A 156 13.05 3.83 6.04
C LEU A 156 12.29 4.67 7.08
N LEU A 157 11.85 5.86 6.69
CA LEU A 157 11.06 6.73 7.55
C LEU A 157 9.74 6.06 7.96
N GLY A 158 9.08 5.37 7.04
CA GLY A 158 7.86 4.59 7.32
C GLY A 158 8.08 3.51 8.36
N ILE A 159 9.18 2.75 8.25
CA ILE A 159 9.55 1.70 9.21
C ILE A 159 9.81 2.29 10.59
N ILE A 160 10.64 3.35 10.67
CA ILE A 160 10.96 4.01 11.95
C ILE A 160 9.69 4.57 12.59
N SER A 161 8.83 5.24 11.81
CA SER A 161 7.57 5.79 12.31
C SER A 161 6.64 4.72 12.87
N ALA A 162 6.50 3.58 12.19
CA ALA A 162 5.71 2.45 12.66
C ALA A 162 6.23 1.89 14.00
N ILE A 163 7.54 1.74 14.14
CA ILE A 163 8.19 1.25 15.37
C ILE A 163 7.97 2.25 16.51
N VAL A 164 8.19 3.55 16.27
CA VAL A 164 8.06 4.60 17.30
C VAL A 164 6.61 4.70 17.79
N LEU A 165 5.63 4.64 16.89
CA LEU A 165 4.20 4.69 17.26
C LEU A 165 3.75 3.48 18.09
N THR A 166 4.31 2.32 17.83
CA THR A 166 3.97 1.09 18.58
C THR A 166 4.78 0.93 19.86
N TYR A 167 5.90 1.66 20.00
CA TYR A 167 6.77 1.56 21.15
C TYR A 167 6.12 2.15 22.41
N LYS A 168 5.66 1.27 23.31
CA LYS A 168 5.12 1.66 24.62
C LYS A 168 6.14 1.39 25.70
N LYS A 169 6.73 2.45 26.26
CA LYS A 169 7.57 2.33 27.46
C LYS A 169 6.69 1.92 28.65
N ASN A 170 6.88 0.70 29.14
CA ASN A 170 6.12 0.22 30.29
C ASN A 170 6.79 0.73 31.58
N PRO A 171 6.19 1.68 32.33
CA PRO A 171 6.79 2.23 33.55
C PRO A 171 6.91 1.22 34.69
N LYS A 172 6.25 0.06 34.57
CA LYS A 172 6.34 -1.04 35.56
C LYS A 172 7.51 -2.00 35.30
N ASN A 173 8.20 -1.90 34.17
CA ASN A 173 9.40 -2.67 33.94
C ASN A 173 10.51 -2.15 34.87
N LYS A 174 10.87 -2.96 35.84
CA LYS A 174 12.05 -2.72 36.67
C LYS A 174 13.29 -2.89 35.82
N PHE A 175 13.73 -1.79 35.19
CA PHE A 175 14.94 -1.79 34.39
C PHE A 175 16.11 -2.00 35.33
N GLN A 176 16.70 -3.19 35.27
CA GLN A 176 17.87 -3.52 36.05
C GLN A 176 19.10 -3.02 35.30
N ASN A 177 19.89 -2.16 35.95
CA ASN A 177 21.16 -1.70 35.40
C ASN A 177 22.26 -2.64 35.93
N PRO A 178 22.91 -3.42 35.06
CA PRO A 178 23.95 -4.36 35.48
C PRO A 178 25.12 -3.68 36.22
N THR A 179 25.48 -2.49 35.81
CA THR A 179 26.57 -1.71 36.43
C THR A 179 26.26 -1.37 37.89
N ASN A 180 25.02 -0.98 38.19
CA ASN A 180 24.60 -0.68 39.57
C ASN A 180 24.49 -1.91 40.44
N GLN A 181 24.25 -3.09 39.84
CA GLN A 181 24.20 -4.37 40.58
C GLN A 181 25.60 -4.85 40.92
N ILE A 182 26.56 -4.72 40.03
CA ILE A 182 27.97 -5.14 40.23
C ILE A 182 28.65 -4.21 41.25
N SER A 183 28.38 -2.88 41.21
CA SER A 183 28.95 -1.89 42.10
C SER A 183 28.33 -1.81 43.48
N ALA A 184 27.20 -2.54 43.71
CA ALA A 184 26.47 -2.51 44.99
C ALA A 184 27.27 -3.18 46.12
N SER A 185 27.72 -2.38 47.12
CA SER A 185 28.43 -2.87 48.29
C SER A 185 27.50 -3.36 49.40
N LYS A 186 28.06 -4.14 50.31
CA LYS A 186 27.31 -4.67 51.49
C LYS A 186 26.69 -3.53 52.32
N LYS A 187 27.38 -2.35 52.42
CA LYS A 187 26.90 -1.22 53.20
C LYS A 187 25.65 -0.56 52.61
N ASP A 188 25.46 -0.63 51.28
CA ASP A 188 24.35 0.01 50.60
C ASP A 188 23.08 -0.82 50.63
N ARG A 189 23.20 -2.12 50.93
CA ARG A 189 22.04 -3.06 50.88
C ARG A 189 21.61 -3.60 52.20
N LEU A 190 22.42 -3.48 53.26
CA LEU A 190 22.12 -3.98 54.60
C LEU A 190 21.83 -2.83 55.56
N LYS A 191 20.62 -2.78 56.11
CA LYS A 191 20.24 -1.90 57.19
C LYS A 191 20.08 -2.73 58.45
N ILE A 192 20.97 -2.51 59.44
CA ILE A 192 20.84 -3.16 60.75
C ILE A 192 19.68 -2.54 61.49
N ILE A 193 18.67 -3.29 61.79
CA ILE A 193 17.55 -2.85 62.64
C ILE A 193 17.93 -3.19 64.08
N THR A 194 18.40 -2.16 64.78
CA THR A 194 18.63 -2.25 66.24
C THR A 194 17.35 -1.82 66.96
N GLY A 195 16.72 -2.74 67.71
CA GLY A 195 15.58 -2.38 68.55
C GLY A 195 14.25 -3.10 68.21
N LEU A 196 14.26 -4.36 67.84
CA LEU A 196 13.07 -5.22 68.08
C LEU A 196 12.99 -5.49 69.58
N LYS A 197 12.17 -4.69 70.31
CA LYS A 197 11.66 -5.06 71.62
C LYS A 197 10.68 -6.21 71.39
N GLU A 198 10.91 -7.36 72.06
CA GLU A 198 9.95 -8.45 72.23
C GLU A 198 8.64 -7.91 72.83
#